data_6af5f1774e3dbb14e20511075402485c
#
_entry.id   6af5f1774e3dbb14e20511075402485c
#
_cell.length_a   1.000
_cell.length_b   1.000
_cell.length_c   1.000
_cell.angle_alpha   90.00
_cell.angle_beta   90.00
_cell.angle_gamma   90.00
#
_symmetry.space_group_name_H-M   'P 1'
#
loop_
_entity.id
_entity.type
_entity.pdbx_description
1 polymer ?
#
loop_
_entity_poly.entity_id
_entity_poly.type
_entity_poly.pdbx_seq_one_letter_code
_entity_poly.pdbx_strand_id
1 'polypeptide(L)'
;MDEPTEDIPLPPADLPQRSLPLVTLEDLGTTLYRCHRLNRPYGPVAYNFSAAADRFNAPHGEYGVLYLATDPFAAFIETFGPGMVAADLHMRLVAESDLRRRCLCRIDCSADPSQVRFVNLTDGFGCSRVGIDGRIGTTKRRDITREWALAFWSHAQQPHGILYRACNDPSRFCIVCFDRLGDVFAATCEVANILTDPHQLAAILDEYAIGLDPS
;
A
#
# COMPACT_ATOMS: atom_id res chain seq x y z
N MET A 1 -10.41 31.13 18.13
CA MET A 1 -11.13 30.18 17.27
C MET A 1 -10.14 29.07 17.02
N ASP A 2 -10.34 27.95 17.72
CA ASP A 2 -9.54 26.77 17.47
C ASP A 2 -9.85 26.32 16.04
N GLU A 3 -8.82 26.20 15.18
CA GLU A 3 -8.99 25.54 13.91
C GLU A 3 -9.58 24.17 14.16
N PRO A 4 -10.63 23.76 13.40
CA PRO A 4 -11.15 22.43 13.55
C PRO A 4 -10.00 21.47 13.26
N THR A 5 -9.61 20.69 14.26
CA THR A 5 -8.64 19.61 14.08
C THR A 5 -9.22 18.71 13.00
N GLU A 6 -8.57 18.70 11.80
CA GLU A 6 -8.95 17.86 10.66
C GLU A 6 -8.62 16.38 10.97
N ASP A 7 -9.10 15.89 12.10
CA ASP A 7 -8.87 14.51 12.49
C ASP A 7 -9.84 13.59 11.77
N ILE A 8 -9.30 12.54 11.15
CA ILE A 8 -10.09 11.42 10.67
C ILE A 8 -10.77 10.78 11.90
N PRO A 9 -12.06 10.45 11.82
CA PRO A 9 -12.75 9.82 12.94
C PRO A 9 -12.17 8.42 13.23
N LEU A 10 -12.25 8.01 14.48
CA LEU A 10 -12.03 6.62 14.89
C LEU A 10 -13.13 5.72 14.31
N PRO A 11 -12.88 4.38 14.20
CA PRO A 11 -13.90 3.44 13.80
C PRO A 11 -15.16 3.59 14.67
N PRO A 12 -16.35 3.73 14.07
CA PRO A 12 -17.58 3.87 14.84
C PRO A 12 -17.91 2.57 15.59
N ALA A 13 -18.53 2.68 16.75
CA ALA A 13 -18.85 1.54 17.61
C ALA A 13 -19.74 0.48 16.93
N ASP A 14 -20.54 0.88 15.95
CA ASP A 14 -21.43 0.01 15.18
C ASP A 14 -20.76 -0.56 13.92
N LEU A 15 -19.48 -0.28 13.66
CA LEU A 15 -18.76 -0.84 12.49
C LEU A 15 -18.86 -2.37 12.41
N PRO A 16 -18.77 -3.14 13.52
CA PRO A 16 -18.92 -4.60 13.45
C PRO A 16 -20.25 -5.10 12.90
N GLN A 17 -21.31 -4.29 12.94
CA GLN A 17 -22.65 -4.61 12.41
C GLN A 17 -22.85 -4.11 10.98
N ARG A 18 -21.96 -3.27 10.47
CA ARG A 18 -22.05 -2.74 9.10
C ARG A 18 -21.60 -3.78 8.09
N SER A 19 -22.22 -3.79 6.91
CA SER A 19 -21.70 -4.54 5.78
C SER A 19 -20.52 -3.79 5.17
N LEU A 20 -19.36 -4.44 5.07
CA LEU A 20 -18.17 -3.84 4.49
C LEU A 20 -18.30 -3.70 2.96
N PRO A 21 -17.79 -2.64 2.36
CA PRO A 21 -17.69 -2.45 0.91
C PRO A 21 -16.52 -3.31 0.39
N LEU A 22 -16.80 -4.56 0.04
CA LEU A 22 -15.78 -5.51 -0.40
C LEU A 22 -15.62 -5.48 -1.93
N VAL A 23 -14.37 -5.59 -2.37
CA VAL A 23 -13.95 -5.78 -3.76
C VAL A 23 -13.03 -7.01 -3.80
N THR A 24 -13.06 -7.76 -4.89
CA THR A 24 -12.23 -8.96 -5.07
C THR A 24 -10.89 -8.62 -5.73
N LEU A 25 -9.91 -9.50 -5.60
CA LEU A 25 -8.66 -9.38 -6.35
C LEU A 25 -8.90 -9.53 -7.87
N GLU A 26 -9.90 -10.30 -8.27
CA GLU A 26 -10.32 -10.44 -9.67
C GLU A 26 -10.74 -9.08 -10.27
N ASP A 27 -11.50 -8.26 -9.52
CA ASP A 27 -11.93 -6.93 -9.94
C ASP A 27 -10.76 -5.95 -10.11
N LEU A 28 -9.64 -6.19 -9.43
CA LEU A 28 -8.44 -5.32 -9.43
C LEU A 28 -7.38 -5.75 -10.45
N GLY A 29 -7.56 -6.92 -11.07
CA GLY A 29 -6.50 -7.60 -11.81
C GLY A 29 -5.64 -8.47 -10.88
N THR A 30 -5.17 -9.59 -11.40
CA THR A 30 -4.48 -10.62 -10.60
C THR A 30 -3.00 -10.35 -10.35
N THR A 31 -2.43 -9.36 -11.04
CA THR A 31 -1.01 -9.00 -10.92
C THR A 31 -0.85 -7.81 -9.99
N LEU A 32 -0.02 -7.98 -8.99
CA LEU A 32 0.34 -6.94 -8.02
C LEU A 32 1.84 -6.65 -8.08
N TYR A 33 2.27 -5.55 -7.46
CA TYR A 33 3.67 -5.10 -7.51
C TYR A 33 4.17 -4.69 -6.14
N ARG A 34 5.48 -4.87 -5.93
CA ARG A 34 6.15 -4.39 -4.73
C ARG A 34 7.57 -3.93 -5.03
N CYS A 35 7.91 -2.75 -4.57
CA CYS A 35 9.30 -2.31 -4.51
C CYS A 35 9.95 -2.84 -3.22
N HIS A 36 10.82 -3.86 -3.35
CA HIS A 36 11.43 -4.58 -2.23
C HIS A 36 12.93 -4.30 -2.11
N ARG A 37 13.46 -4.23 -0.90
CA ARG A 37 14.91 -4.12 -0.65
C ARG A 37 15.59 -5.47 -0.78
N LEU A 38 16.63 -5.55 -1.63
CA LEU A 38 17.39 -6.79 -1.89
C LEU A 38 18.12 -7.36 -0.65
N ASN A 39 18.53 -6.49 0.27
CA ASN A 39 19.34 -6.89 1.44
C ASN A 39 18.50 -7.17 2.70
N ARG A 40 17.21 -7.47 2.55
CA ARG A 40 16.36 -7.87 3.68
C ARG A 40 16.46 -9.38 3.91
N PRO A 41 16.44 -9.84 5.18
CA PRO A 41 16.50 -11.27 5.49
C PRO A 41 15.20 -12.03 5.13
N TYR A 42 14.16 -11.31 4.73
CA TYR A 42 12.85 -11.86 4.34
C TYR A 42 12.53 -11.50 2.90
N GLY A 43 11.82 -12.38 2.22
CA GLY A 43 11.46 -12.23 0.82
C GLY A 43 10.41 -11.13 0.55
N PRO A 44 10.16 -10.82 -0.73
CA PRO A 44 9.25 -9.76 -1.14
C PRO A 44 7.78 -10.00 -0.80
N VAL A 45 7.38 -11.22 -0.46
CA VAL A 45 6.01 -11.60 -0.07
C VAL A 45 5.86 -11.87 1.43
N ALA A 46 6.90 -11.63 2.23
CA ALA A 46 6.84 -11.84 3.66
C ALA A 46 5.95 -10.80 4.36
N TYR A 47 5.11 -11.27 5.27
CA TYR A 47 4.32 -10.42 6.15
C TYR A 47 5.20 -9.76 7.21
N ASN A 48 4.92 -8.51 7.49
CA ASN A 48 5.58 -7.72 8.54
C ASN A 48 4.71 -7.69 9.79
N PHE A 49 5.21 -8.26 10.88
CA PHE A 49 4.57 -8.26 12.21
C PHE A 49 5.09 -7.14 13.13
N SER A 50 5.92 -6.25 12.59
CA SER A 50 6.47 -5.14 13.37
C SER A 50 5.37 -4.18 13.81
N ALA A 51 5.39 -3.79 15.07
CA ALA A 51 4.60 -2.68 15.60
C ALA A 51 5.11 -1.29 15.15
N ALA A 52 6.07 -1.25 14.20
CA ALA A 52 6.51 0.01 13.59
C ALA A 52 5.33 0.79 13.02
N ALA A 53 5.41 2.11 13.09
CA ALA A 53 4.30 3.01 12.84
C ALA A 53 3.99 3.21 11.33
N ASP A 54 3.89 2.11 10.56
CA ASP A 54 3.35 2.16 9.21
C ASP A 54 1.81 2.26 9.25
N ARG A 55 1.22 2.70 8.13
CA ARG A 55 -0.17 3.15 8.05
C ARG A 55 -1.20 2.16 8.61
N PHE A 56 -1.08 0.89 8.29
CA PHE A 56 -2.06 -0.15 8.62
C PHE A 56 -1.45 -1.33 9.39
N ASN A 57 -0.28 -1.14 10.00
CA ASN A 57 0.30 -2.15 10.87
C ASN A 57 -0.56 -2.37 12.12
N ALA A 58 -0.53 -3.58 12.65
CA ALA A 58 -1.20 -3.92 13.89
C ALA A 58 -0.73 -3.01 15.03
N PRO A 59 -1.64 -2.45 15.86
CA PRO A 59 -1.26 -1.61 17.00
C PRO A 59 -0.33 -2.30 17.99
N HIS A 60 -0.55 -3.60 18.24
CA HIS A 60 0.20 -4.37 19.24
C HIS A 60 0.73 -5.72 18.67
N GLY A 61 0.75 -5.90 17.33
CA GLY A 61 1.25 -7.11 16.68
C GLY A 61 0.21 -8.21 16.55
N GLU A 62 -1.09 -7.87 16.54
CA GLU A 62 -2.21 -8.81 16.43
C GLU A 62 -2.22 -9.56 15.09
N TYR A 63 -1.67 -8.95 14.06
CA TYR A 63 -1.58 -9.50 12.69
C TYR A 63 -0.36 -9.00 11.95
N GLY A 64 0.05 -9.75 10.93
CA GLY A 64 1.05 -9.33 9.96
C GLY A 64 0.45 -8.64 8.75
N VAL A 65 1.21 -7.73 8.13
CA VAL A 65 0.80 -7.00 6.94
C VAL A 65 1.80 -7.15 5.79
N LEU A 66 1.27 -7.18 4.57
CA LEU A 66 2.03 -7.12 3.33
C LEU A 66 1.48 -5.99 2.46
N TYR A 67 2.31 -4.98 2.19
CA TYR A 67 1.96 -3.85 1.33
C TYR A 67 2.31 -4.15 -0.12
N LEU A 68 1.31 -4.01 -1.00
CA LEU A 68 1.39 -4.22 -2.44
C LEU A 68 0.77 -3.03 -3.17
N ALA A 69 1.02 -2.93 -4.46
CA ALA A 69 0.40 -1.95 -5.35
C ALA A 69 -0.25 -2.64 -6.54
N THR A 70 -1.25 -2.01 -7.13
CA THR A 70 -1.94 -2.55 -8.31
C THR A 70 -1.18 -2.32 -9.61
N ASP A 71 -0.15 -1.48 -9.60
CA ASP A 71 0.71 -1.20 -10.73
C ASP A 71 2.15 -0.83 -10.30
N PRO A 72 3.14 -0.90 -11.22
CA PRO A 72 4.55 -0.65 -10.88
C PRO A 72 4.83 0.81 -10.50
N PHE A 73 4.09 1.77 -11.03
CA PHE A 73 4.25 3.19 -10.71
C PHE A 73 3.86 3.46 -9.25
N ALA A 74 2.72 2.92 -8.81
CA ALA A 74 2.29 3.00 -7.42
C ALA A 74 3.32 2.37 -6.47
N ALA A 75 3.84 1.18 -6.80
CA ALA A 75 4.87 0.52 -6.00
C ALA A 75 6.15 1.36 -5.87
N PHE A 76 6.54 2.05 -6.96
CA PHE A 76 7.70 2.92 -6.98
C PHE A 76 7.45 4.19 -6.16
N ILE A 77 6.37 4.95 -6.45
CA ILE A 77 6.14 6.25 -5.83
C ILE A 77 5.83 6.14 -4.32
N GLU A 78 5.21 5.07 -3.85
CA GLU A 78 5.03 4.83 -2.42
C GLU A 78 6.34 4.50 -1.70
N THR A 79 7.34 4.03 -2.43
CA THR A 79 8.65 3.69 -1.87
C THR A 79 9.62 4.87 -1.89
N PHE A 80 9.69 5.60 -3.00
CA PHE A 80 10.64 6.69 -3.21
C PHE A 80 10.03 8.09 -3.06
N GLY A 81 8.69 8.20 -3.18
CA GLY A 81 7.97 9.47 -3.13
C GLY A 81 7.97 10.22 -1.79
N PRO A 82 8.08 9.58 -0.61
CA PRO A 82 8.11 10.32 0.65
C PRO A 82 9.20 11.39 0.66
N GLY A 83 8.79 12.66 0.81
CA GLY A 83 9.68 13.83 0.74
C GLY A 83 9.97 14.33 -0.67
N MET A 84 9.80 13.53 -1.70
CA MET A 84 10.13 13.87 -3.09
C MET A 84 8.98 14.62 -3.79
N VAL A 85 7.73 14.19 -3.57
CA VAL A 85 6.55 14.80 -4.23
C VAL A 85 6.33 16.25 -3.79
N ALA A 86 6.73 16.60 -2.57
CA ALA A 86 6.64 17.98 -2.04
C ALA A 86 7.87 18.85 -2.36
N ALA A 87 8.91 18.27 -2.97
CA ALA A 87 10.11 19.01 -3.35
C ALA A 87 9.88 19.81 -4.65
N ASP A 88 10.65 20.88 -4.82
CA ASP A 88 10.73 21.56 -6.10
C ASP A 88 11.18 20.58 -7.20
N LEU A 89 10.67 20.75 -8.42
CA LEU A 89 10.91 19.82 -9.52
C LEU A 89 12.41 19.51 -9.75
N HIS A 90 13.26 20.52 -9.69
CA HIS A 90 14.71 20.35 -9.86
C HIS A 90 15.41 19.63 -8.71
N MET A 91 14.72 19.43 -7.57
CA MET A 91 15.21 18.69 -6.42
C MET A 91 14.66 17.27 -6.34
N ARG A 92 13.82 16.87 -7.30
CA ARG A 92 13.26 15.50 -7.37
C ARG A 92 14.29 14.55 -7.98
N LEU A 93 15.20 14.09 -7.16
CA LEU A 93 16.26 13.19 -7.58
C LEU A 93 16.17 11.86 -6.81
N VAL A 94 16.41 10.75 -7.50
CA VAL A 94 16.61 9.45 -6.87
C VAL A 94 18.04 8.99 -7.13
N ALA A 95 18.74 8.58 -6.08
CA ALA A 95 20.10 8.10 -6.21
C ALA A 95 20.12 6.72 -6.89
N GLU A 96 21.01 6.54 -7.86
CA GLU A 96 21.22 5.25 -8.52
C GLU A 96 21.60 4.17 -7.51
N SER A 97 22.38 4.53 -6.49
CA SER A 97 22.76 3.63 -5.39
C SER A 97 21.55 3.10 -4.59
N ASP A 98 20.45 3.88 -4.46
CA ASP A 98 19.22 3.44 -3.81
C ASP A 98 18.40 2.51 -4.72
N LEU A 99 18.36 2.80 -6.01
CA LEU A 99 17.73 1.92 -7.00
C LEU A 99 18.42 0.56 -7.09
N ARG A 100 19.75 0.51 -7.03
CA ARG A 100 20.54 -0.74 -7.03
C ARG A 100 20.25 -1.65 -5.85
N ARG A 101 19.75 -1.12 -4.75
CA ARG A 101 19.40 -1.87 -3.54
C ARG A 101 17.98 -2.40 -3.52
N ARG A 102 17.20 -2.18 -4.57
CA ARG A 102 15.78 -2.54 -4.64
C ARG A 102 15.45 -3.27 -5.93
N CYS A 103 14.46 -4.14 -5.85
CA CYS A 103 13.80 -4.73 -7.01
C CYS A 103 12.33 -4.31 -7.05
N LEU A 104 11.81 -4.17 -8.24
CA LEU A 104 10.37 -4.00 -8.49
C LEU A 104 9.82 -5.38 -8.87
N CYS A 105 9.27 -6.06 -7.86
CA CYS A 105 8.76 -7.41 -8.00
C CYS A 105 7.33 -7.40 -8.53
N ARG A 106 7.05 -8.26 -9.48
CA ARG A 106 5.70 -8.70 -9.80
C ARG A 106 5.28 -9.76 -8.79
N ILE A 107 4.07 -9.66 -8.27
CA ILE A 107 3.50 -10.56 -7.28
C ILE A 107 2.25 -11.20 -7.86
N ASP A 108 2.29 -12.50 -8.01
CA ASP A 108 1.17 -13.31 -8.48
C ASP A 108 0.49 -13.99 -7.29
N CYS A 109 -0.84 -14.14 -7.34
CA CYS A 109 -1.64 -14.81 -6.32
C CYS A 109 -2.02 -16.20 -6.82
N SER A 110 -1.74 -17.25 -6.03
CA SER A 110 -2.11 -18.64 -6.33
C SER A 110 -3.51 -19.02 -5.81
N ALA A 111 -4.11 -18.19 -4.96
CA ALA A 111 -5.49 -18.39 -4.52
C ALA A 111 -6.47 -18.01 -5.63
N ASP A 112 -7.70 -18.52 -5.55
CA ASP A 112 -8.80 -18.07 -6.41
C ASP A 112 -9.05 -16.56 -6.19
N PRO A 113 -8.76 -15.69 -7.17
CA PRO A 113 -8.83 -14.24 -6.99
C PRO A 113 -10.24 -13.73 -6.69
N SER A 114 -11.29 -14.48 -7.03
CA SER A 114 -12.67 -14.14 -6.69
C SER A 114 -12.97 -14.30 -5.18
N GLN A 115 -12.16 -15.09 -4.46
CA GLN A 115 -12.30 -15.32 -3.03
C GLN A 115 -11.42 -14.37 -2.19
N VAL A 116 -10.44 -13.70 -2.78
CA VAL A 116 -9.57 -12.74 -2.10
C VAL A 116 -10.24 -11.38 -2.07
N ARG A 117 -10.67 -10.92 -0.88
CA ARG A 117 -11.54 -9.75 -0.71
C ARG A 117 -10.89 -8.66 0.13
N PHE A 118 -10.98 -7.42 -0.33
CA PHE A 118 -10.43 -6.23 0.32
C PHE A 118 -11.55 -5.24 0.65
N VAL A 119 -11.41 -4.53 1.78
CA VAL A 119 -12.28 -3.37 2.07
C VAL A 119 -11.91 -2.25 1.10
N ASN A 120 -12.86 -1.80 0.28
CA ASN A 120 -12.63 -0.74 -0.70
C ASN A 120 -12.78 0.64 -0.05
N LEU A 121 -11.67 1.36 0.09
CA LEU A 121 -11.62 2.74 0.59
C LEU A 121 -11.16 3.73 -0.50
N THR A 122 -11.32 3.38 -1.78
CA THR A 122 -10.87 4.21 -2.90
C THR A 122 -11.92 5.17 -3.45
N ASP A 123 -13.17 4.99 -3.07
CA ASP A 123 -14.30 5.80 -3.55
C ASP A 123 -15.21 6.27 -2.40
N GLY A 124 -16.06 7.24 -2.72
CA GLY A 124 -16.96 7.84 -1.73
C GLY A 124 -18.02 6.88 -1.20
N PHE A 125 -18.43 5.89 -2.00
CA PHE A 125 -19.41 4.88 -1.55
C PHE A 125 -18.78 3.96 -0.50
N GLY A 126 -17.59 3.42 -0.78
CA GLY A 126 -16.87 2.56 0.15
C GLY A 126 -16.57 3.29 1.46
N CYS A 127 -16.03 4.50 1.38
CA CYS A 127 -15.72 5.32 2.54
C CYS A 127 -16.97 5.63 3.38
N SER A 128 -18.06 6.06 2.76
CA SER A 128 -19.29 6.45 3.49
C SER A 128 -19.97 5.27 4.19
N ARG A 129 -19.91 4.08 3.61
CA ARG A 129 -20.49 2.87 4.25
C ARG A 129 -19.87 2.53 5.59
N VAL A 130 -18.56 2.72 5.71
CA VAL A 130 -17.86 2.45 6.96
C VAL A 130 -17.80 3.67 7.88
N GLY A 131 -18.05 4.88 7.37
CA GLY A 131 -18.06 6.12 8.15
C GLY A 131 -16.69 6.80 8.20
N ILE A 132 -15.91 6.68 7.13
CA ILE A 132 -14.62 7.35 6.95
C ILE A 132 -14.65 8.18 5.67
N ASP A 133 -13.61 8.96 5.43
CA ASP A 133 -13.39 9.65 4.16
C ASP A 133 -12.02 9.31 3.53
N GLY A 134 -11.79 9.81 2.34
CA GLY A 134 -10.59 9.49 1.54
C GLY A 134 -9.25 9.88 2.19
N ARG A 135 -9.25 10.70 3.25
CA ARG A 135 -8.03 11.08 4.00
C ARG A 135 -7.35 9.90 4.67
N ILE A 136 -8.03 8.76 4.84
CA ILE A 136 -7.43 7.53 5.37
C ILE A 136 -6.17 7.11 4.59
N GLY A 137 -6.16 7.33 3.28
CA GLY A 137 -5.03 7.03 2.42
C GLY A 137 -3.85 8.00 2.56
N THR A 138 -4.07 9.24 3.01
CA THR A 138 -3.07 10.32 2.98
C THR A 138 -2.67 10.86 4.34
N THR A 139 -3.51 10.68 5.38
CA THR A 139 -3.24 11.20 6.72
C THR A 139 -1.90 10.75 7.30
N LYS A 140 -1.29 11.59 8.12
CA LYS A 140 -0.10 11.27 8.94
C LYS A 140 -0.47 10.65 10.29
N ARG A 141 -1.74 10.61 10.66
CA ARG A 141 -2.25 10.03 11.92
C ARG A 141 -2.24 8.50 11.85
N ARG A 142 -1.04 7.93 12.01
CA ARG A 142 -0.84 6.46 11.98
C ARG A 142 -1.54 5.74 13.13
N ASP A 143 -1.71 6.38 14.25
CA ASP A 143 -2.51 5.91 15.37
C ASP A 143 -3.95 5.59 14.93
N ILE A 144 -4.62 6.51 14.25
CA ILE A 144 -6.00 6.33 13.79
C ILE A 144 -6.10 5.28 12.67
N THR A 145 -5.19 5.33 11.69
CA THR A 145 -5.26 4.36 10.57
C THR A 145 -5.02 2.92 11.02
N ARG A 146 -4.24 2.71 12.07
CA ARG A 146 -4.00 1.40 12.68
C ARG A 146 -5.24 0.88 13.42
N GLU A 147 -5.98 1.76 14.12
CA GLU A 147 -7.27 1.39 14.73
C GLU A 147 -8.30 0.96 13.67
N TRP A 148 -8.35 1.66 12.54
CA TRP A 148 -9.19 1.26 11.41
C TRP A 148 -8.78 -0.10 10.84
N ALA A 149 -7.49 -0.34 10.66
CA ALA A 149 -7.00 -1.63 10.16
C ALA A 149 -7.31 -2.79 11.13
N LEU A 150 -7.15 -2.56 12.44
CA LEU A 150 -7.52 -3.52 13.48
C LEU A 150 -9.03 -3.81 13.46
N ALA A 151 -9.86 -2.78 13.31
CA ALA A 151 -11.31 -2.94 13.24
C ALA A 151 -11.75 -3.74 12.01
N PHE A 152 -11.12 -3.53 10.84
CA PHE A 152 -11.37 -4.34 9.65
C PHE A 152 -10.83 -5.77 9.81
N TRP A 153 -9.62 -5.92 10.36
CA TRP A 153 -9.06 -7.25 10.61
C TRP A 153 -9.95 -8.09 11.55
N SER A 154 -10.52 -7.48 12.60
CA SER A 154 -11.38 -8.14 13.58
C SER A 154 -12.82 -8.34 13.08
N HIS A 155 -13.21 -7.79 11.92
CA HIS A 155 -14.58 -7.79 11.44
C HIS A 155 -15.06 -9.20 11.07
N ALA A 156 -16.37 -9.50 11.34
CA ALA A 156 -16.98 -10.82 11.10
C ALA A 156 -16.93 -11.28 9.63
N GLN A 157 -16.91 -10.35 8.67
CA GLN A 157 -16.76 -10.66 7.24
C GLN A 157 -15.33 -11.06 6.84
N GLN A 158 -14.37 -10.97 7.76
CA GLN A 158 -12.98 -11.38 7.61
C GLN A 158 -12.33 -10.94 6.27
N PRO A 159 -12.28 -9.64 5.96
CA PRO A 159 -11.60 -9.18 4.74
C PRO A 159 -10.12 -9.59 4.79
N HIS A 160 -9.53 -9.83 3.63
CA HIS A 160 -8.13 -10.20 3.51
C HIS A 160 -7.17 -9.00 3.52
N GLY A 161 -7.73 -7.79 3.56
CA GLY A 161 -6.96 -6.55 3.61
C GLY A 161 -7.77 -5.32 3.25
N ILE A 162 -7.08 -4.25 2.87
CA ILE A 162 -7.66 -2.94 2.55
C ILE A 162 -7.11 -2.48 1.21
N LEU A 163 -7.98 -2.05 0.31
CA LEU A 163 -7.66 -1.32 -0.91
C LEU A 163 -7.78 0.19 -0.62
N TYR A 164 -6.76 0.96 -0.92
CA TYR A 164 -6.72 2.39 -0.65
C TYR A 164 -5.94 3.16 -1.74
N ARG A 165 -6.13 4.49 -1.79
CA ARG A 165 -5.38 5.34 -2.73
C ARG A 165 -3.95 5.54 -2.25
N ALA A 166 -3.00 5.46 -3.17
CA ALA A 166 -1.59 5.74 -2.88
C ALA A 166 -1.42 7.15 -2.33
N CYS A 167 -0.58 7.31 -1.30
CA CYS A 167 -0.42 8.59 -0.61
C CYS A 167 0.25 9.65 -1.50
N ASN A 168 1.22 9.21 -2.31
CA ASN A 168 2.04 10.09 -3.13
C ASN A 168 1.49 10.25 -4.56
N ASP A 169 0.51 9.42 -4.96
CA ASP A 169 -0.24 9.54 -6.20
C ASP A 169 -1.67 9.00 -6.00
N PRO A 170 -2.64 9.85 -5.60
CA PRO A 170 -4.01 9.43 -5.34
C PRO A 170 -4.79 8.90 -6.56
N SER A 171 -4.24 9.00 -7.76
CA SER A 171 -4.84 8.38 -8.97
C SER A 171 -4.62 6.87 -9.01
N ARG A 172 -3.67 6.34 -8.21
CA ARG A 172 -3.27 4.94 -8.17
C ARG A 172 -3.69 4.26 -6.86
N PHE A 173 -3.66 2.93 -6.88
CA PHE A 173 -4.17 2.13 -5.76
C PHE A 173 -3.07 1.26 -5.14
N CYS A 174 -3.17 1.13 -3.83
CA CYS A 174 -2.36 0.22 -3.02
C CYS A 174 -3.26 -0.72 -2.23
N ILE A 175 -2.70 -1.86 -1.87
CA ILE A 175 -3.34 -2.86 -1.06
C ILE A 175 -2.46 -3.14 0.16
N VAL A 176 -3.06 -3.23 1.32
CA VAL A 176 -2.45 -3.90 2.45
C VAL A 176 -3.15 -5.24 2.65
N CYS A 177 -2.40 -6.34 2.56
CA CYS A 177 -2.90 -7.69 2.83
C CYS A 177 -2.65 -8.05 4.28
N PHE A 178 -3.62 -8.69 4.92
CA PHE A 178 -3.49 -9.29 6.24
C PHE A 178 -2.95 -10.72 6.12
N ASP A 179 -2.22 -11.18 7.12
CA ASP A 179 -1.56 -12.50 7.16
C ASP A 179 -2.52 -13.70 7.10
N ARG A 180 -3.82 -13.49 7.32
CA ARG A 180 -4.84 -14.53 7.15
C ARG A 180 -4.95 -15.09 5.73
N LEU A 181 -4.41 -14.39 4.73
CA LEU A 181 -4.26 -14.93 3.38
C LEU A 181 -3.27 -16.09 3.32
N GLY A 182 -2.35 -16.20 4.28
CA GLY A 182 -1.29 -17.23 4.26
C GLY A 182 -0.32 -17.03 3.09
N ASP A 183 0.32 -18.13 2.69
CA ASP A 183 1.40 -18.13 1.69
C ASP A 183 0.86 -18.27 0.24
N VAL A 184 -0.12 -17.43 -0.13
CA VAL A 184 -0.73 -17.48 -1.47
C VAL A 184 -0.02 -16.59 -2.49
N PHE A 185 0.92 -15.75 -2.06
CA PHE A 185 1.64 -14.86 -2.95
C PHE A 185 3.00 -15.42 -3.34
N ALA A 186 3.31 -15.36 -4.63
CA ALA A 186 4.61 -15.67 -5.19
C ALA A 186 5.18 -14.43 -5.88
N ALA A 187 6.45 -14.13 -5.62
CA ALA A 187 7.13 -13.03 -6.29
C ALA A 187 7.93 -13.54 -7.48
N THR A 188 7.69 -12.96 -8.63
CA THR A 188 8.56 -13.07 -9.78
C THR A 188 9.42 -11.82 -9.84
N CYS A 189 10.63 -11.92 -9.31
CA CYS A 189 11.65 -10.89 -9.44
C CYS A 189 12.61 -11.32 -10.55
N GLU A 190 12.22 -11.14 -11.80
CA GLU A 190 13.05 -11.48 -12.95
C GLU A 190 14.29 -10.59 -13.06
N VAL A 191 14.34 -9.54 -12.27
CA VAL A 191 15.30 -8.46 -12.41
C VAL A 191 16.04 -8.26 -11.10
N ALA A 192 17.36 -8.36 -11.14
CA ALA A 192 18.24 -8.25 -9.98
C ALA A 192 18.13 -6.90 -9.22
N ASN A 193 17.72 -5.82 -9.91
CA ASN A 193 17.39 -4.53 -9.33
C ASN A 193 16.55 -3.69 -10.31
N ILE A 194 16.02 -2.54 -9.87
CA ILE A 194 15.14 -1.67 -10.69
C ILE A 194 15.85 -1.16 -11.96
N LEU A 195 17.17 -1.00 -11.94
CA LEU A 195 17.94 -0.47 -13.08
C LEU A 195 18.04 -1.45 -14.26
N THR A 196 17.71 -2.71 -14.07
CA THR A 196 17.85 -3.72 -15.12
C THR A 196 16.69 -3.73 -16.12
N ASP A 197 15.60 -3.01 -15.82
CA ASP A 197 14.57 -2.63 -16.79
C ASP A 197 14.60 -1.11 -17.04
N PRO A 198 15.48 -0.63 -17.95
CA PRO A 198 15.63 0.80 -18.18
C PRO A 198 14.41 1.45 -18.83
N HIS A 199 13.61 0.71 -19.57
CA HIS A 199 12.41 1.24 -20.21
C HIS A 199 11.29 1.51 -19.17
N GLN A 200 11.05 0.55 -18.28
CA GLN A 200 10.08 0.72 -17.19
C GLN A 200 10.54 1.83 -16.24
N LEU A 201 11.81 1.86 -15.87
CA LEU A 201 12.36 2.90 -15.02
C LEU A 201 12.21 4.27 -15.67
N ALA A 202 12.58 4.45 -16.94
CA ALA A 202 12.45 5.72 -17.64
C ALA A 202 10.98 6.20 -17.66
N ALA A 203 10.03 5.32 -17.96
CA ALA A 203 8.61 5.66 -17.96
C ALA A 203 8.13 6.12 -16.56
N ILE A 204 8.60 5.49 -15.48
CA ILE A 204 8.25 5.88 -14.11
C ILE A 204 8.87 7.25 -13.76
N LEU A 205 10.14 7.46 -14.09
CA LEU A 205 10.83 8.72 -13.80
C LEU A 205 10.21 9.89 -14.56
N ASP A 206 9.85 9.67 -15.83
CA ASP A 206 9.18 10.68 -16.67
C ASP A 206 7.79 11.04 -16.11
N GLU A 207 7.00 10.04 -15.72
CA GLU A 207 5.65 10.25 -15.14
C GLU A 207 5.68 11.19 -13.93
N TYR A 208 6.69 11.04 -13.07
CA TYR A 208 6.80 11.81 -11.83
C TYR A 208 7.79 12.98 -11.89
N ALA A 209 8.35 13.27 -13.07
CA ALA A 209 9.38 14.27 -13.26
C ALA A 209 10.55 14.10 -12.26
N ILE A 210 11.06 12.88 -12.13
CA ILE A 210 12.15 12.51 -11.22
C ILE A 210 13.44 12.38 -12.04
N GLY A 211 14.49 13.09 -11.63
CA GLY A 211 15.84 12.93 -12.17
C GLY A 211 16.58 11.75 -11.52
N LEU A 212 17.52 11.18 -12.26
CA LEU A 212 18.44 10.17 -11.73
C LEU A 212 19.72 10.85 -11.27
N ASP A 213 20.09 10.65 -10.01
CA ASP A 213 21.38 11.05 -9.46
C ASP A 213 22.35 9.86 -9.56
N PRO A 214 23.44 9.98 -10.32
CA PRO A 214 24.40 8.90 -10.53
C PRO A 214 25.30 8.61 -9.32
N SER A 215 25.15 9.34 -8.19
CA SER A 215 25.95 9.17 -6.97
C SER A 215 25.65 7.89 -6.15
#